data_f5f071d67faca1d338a6cb8f6157c7fd
#
_entry.id   f5f071d67faca1d338a6cb8f6157c7fd
#
_cell.length_a   1.000
_cell.length_b   1.000
_cell.length_c   1.000
_cell.angle_alpha   90.00
_cell.angle_beta   90.00
_cell.angle_gamma   90.00
#
_symmetry.space_group_name_H-M   'P 1'
#
loop_
_entity.id
_entity.type
_entity.pdbx_description
1 polymer ?
#
loop_
_entity_poly.entity_id
_entity_poly.type
_entity_poly.pdbx_seq_one_letter_code
_entity_poly.pdbx_strand_id
1 'polypeptide(L)'
;MLNIEITVAIAILAIAVLPVAFMFAHEGKLLRAYYRNAVAMQILDGEMEVLAAGEWKKITEGTQNYEVTARSATNLPPGKFAVTRNAKTLRLEWLPKKGTPMRREVALP
;
A
#
# COMPACT_ATOMS: atom_id res chain seq x y z
N MET A 1 32.17 36.94 26.31
CA MET A 1 32.33 35.49 26.54
C MET A 1 31.01 34.78 26.51
N LEU A 2 29.99 35.21 27.28
CA LEU A 2 28.66 34.57 27.28
C LEU A 2 28.01 34.50 25.90
N ASN A 3 28.18 35.53 25.06
CA ASN A 3 27.57 35.55 23.70
C ASN A 3 28.17 34.53 22.76
N ILE A 4 29.47 34.24 22.88
CA ILE A 4 30.15 33.25 22.05
C ILE A 4 29.70 31.84 22.42
N GLU A 5 29.57 31.56 23.71
CA GLU A 5 29.09 30.27 24.20
C GLU A 5 27.65 29.97 23.75
N ILE A 6 26.78 30.96 23.84
CA ILE A 6 25.38 30.85 23.39
C ILE A 6 25.34 30.63 21.88
N THR A 7 26.13 31.35 21.09
CA THR A 7 26.18 31.22 19.64
C THR A 7 26.66 29.82 19.24
N VAL A 8 27.69 29.30 19.89
CA VAL A 8 28.21 27.95 19.64
C VAL A 8 27.15 26.88 20.00
N ALA A 9 26.47 27.06 21.14
CA ALA A 9 25.42 26.12 21.56
C ALA A 9 24.25 26.09 20.57
N ILE A 10 23.82 27.24 20.05
CA ILE A 10 22.75 27.33 19.06
C ILE A 10 23.19 26.68 17.74
N ALA A 11 24.45 26.89 17.31
CA ALA A 11 24.97 26.28 16.10
C ALA A 11 25.02 24.74 16.19
N ILE A 12 25.45 24.21 17.34
CA ILE A 12 25.46 22.76 17.57
C ILE A 12 24.05 22.21 17.57
N LEU A 13 23.11 22.89 18.21
CA LEU A 13 21.71 22.48 18.26
C LEU A 13 21.11 22.46 16.85
N ALA A 14 21.35 23.47 16.05
CA ALA A 14 20.86 23.53 14.67
C ALA A 14 21.40 22.38 13.80
N ILE A 15 22.69 22.06 13.94
CA ILE A 15 23.32 20.95 13.21
C ILE A 15 22.70 19.59 13.65
N ALA A 16 22.32 19.44 14.91
CA ALA A 16 21.72 18.22 15.41
C ALA A 16 20.25 18.08 15.00
N VAL A 17 19.50 19.19 14.99
CA VAL A 17 18.05 19.17 14.70
C VAL A 17 17.74 18.95 13.23
N LEU A 18 18.50 19.50 12.29
CA LEU A 18 18.24 19.39 10.86
C LEU A 18 18.23 17.95 10.35
N PRO A 19 19.23 17.08 10.66
CA PRO A 19 19.18 15.68 10.23
C PRO A 19 18.00 14.90 10.83
N VAL A 20 17.66 15.16 12.08
CA VAL A 20 16.53 14.52 12.76
C VAL A 20 15.21 14.89 12.09
N ALA A 21 14.99 16.16 11.79
CA ALA A 21 13.80 16.62 11.08
C ALA A 21 13.68 15.97 9.68
N PHE A 22 14.79 15.84 8.97
CA PHE A 22 14.82 15.16 7.67
C PHE A 22 14.46 13.68 7.81
N MET A 23 14.97 12.99 8.81
CA MET A 23 14.64 11.58 9.07
C MET A 23 13.16 11.39 9.36
N PHE A 24 12.55 12.24 10.18
CA PHE A 24 11.11 12.17 10.45
C PHE A 24 10.27 12.36 9.19
N ALA A 25 10.63 13.29 8.33
CA ALA A 25 9.92 13.50 7.08
C ALA A 25 10.01 12.27 6.16
N HIS A 26 11.18 11.64 6.09
CA HIS A 26 11.40 10.44 5.29
C HIS A 26 10.63 9.24 5.85
N GLU A 27 10.65 9.02 7.16
CA GLU A 27 9.87 7.96 7.82
C GLU A 27 8.37 8.15 7.62
N GLY A 28 7.87 9.37 7.65
CA GLY A 28 6.47 9.66 7.38
C GLY A 28 6.03 9.20 6.00
N LYS A 29 6.86 9.38 4.97
CA LYS A 29 6.58 8.90 3.61
C LYS A 29 6.56 7.37 3.55
N LEU A 30 7.51 6.71 4.20
CA LEU A 30 7.58 5.25 4.27
C LEU A 30 6.38 4.67 5.01
N LEU A 31 5.98 5.26 6.13
CA LEU A 31 4.80 4.82 6.89
C LEU A 31 3.53 4.92 6.07
N ARG A 32 3.36 5.98 5.29
CA ARG A 32 2.21 6.14 4.40
C ARG A 32 2.20 5.06 3.31
N ALA A 33 3.36 4.74 2.75
CA ALA A 33 3.48 3.68 1.75
C ALA A 33 3.14 2.32 2.35
N TYR A 34 3.65 2.01 3.55
CA TYR A 34 3.32 0.77 4.25
C TYR A 34 1.84 0.68 4.60
N TYR A 35 1.25 1.78 5.05
CA TYR A 35 -0.17 1.83 5.36
C TYR A 35 -1.03 1.53 4.12
N ARG A 36 -0.73 2.17 2.99
CA ARG A 36 -1.44 1.91 1.74
C ARG A 36 -1.31 0.46 1.30
N ASN A 37 -0.10 -0.10 1.38
CA ASN A 37 0.15 -1.48 1.03
C ASN A 37 -0.60 -2.44 1.96
N ALA A 38 -0.63 -2.15 3.25
CA ALA A 38 -1.35 -2.95 4.23
C ALA A 38 -2.86 -2.94 3.96
N VAL A 39 -3.44 -1.76 3.67
CA VAL A 39 -4.86 -1.63 3.32
C VAL A 39 -5.17 -2.40 2.04
N ALA A 40 -4.34 -2.24 1.01
CA ALA A 40 -4.52 -2.95 -0.26
C ALA A 40 -4.47 -4.47 -0.05
N MET A 41 -3.51 -4.97 0.73
CA MET A 41 -3.40 -6.40 1.03
C MET A 41 -4.59 -6.92 1.82
N GLN A 42 -5.10 -6.17 2.79
CA GLN A 42 -6.31 -6.55 3.52
C GLN A 42 -7.51 -6.69 2.58
N ILE A 43 -7.67 -5.76 1.66
CA ILE A 43 -8.74 -5.83 0.66
C ILE A 43 -8.55 -7.03 -0.25
N LEU A 44 -7.35 -7.25 -0.76
CA LEU A 44 -7.04 -8.39 -1.63
C LEU A 44 -7.29 -9.72 -0.91
N ASP A 45 -6.84 -9.85 0.34
CA ASP A 45 -7.03 -11.06 1.12
C ASP A 45 -8.51 -11.32 1.42
N GLY A 46 -9.25 -10.29 1.82
CA GLY A 46 -10.68 -10.40 2.11
C GLY A 46 -11.51 -10.78 0.88
N GLU A 47 -11.27 -10.11 -0.24
CA GLU A 47 -11.96 -10.42 -1.49
C GLU A 47 -11.56 -11.81 -2.01
N MET A 48 -10.30 -12.19 -1.85
CA MET A 48 -9.84 -13.52 -2.27
C MET A 48 -10.48 -14.63 -1.45
N GLU A 49 -10.70 -14.43 -0.16
CA GLU A 49 -11.42 -15.40 0.67
C GLU A 49 -12.84 -15.64 0.14
N VAL A 50 -13.55 -14.58 -0.21
CA VAL A 50 -14.89 -14.67 -0.79
C VAL A 50 -14.87 -15.39 -2.13
N LEU A 51 -13.92 -15.04 -2.99
CA LEU A 51 -13.77 -15.67 -4.30
C LEU A 51 -13.41 -17.16 -4.16
N ALA A 52 -12.47 -17.48 -3.29
CA ALA A 52 -12.05 -18.86 -3.06
C ALA A 52 -13.17 -19.72 -2.46
N ALA A 53 -14.10 -19.12 -1.72
CA ALA A 53 -15.25 -19.81 -1.15
C ALA A 53 -16.29 -20.24 -2.18
N GLY A 54 -16.22 -19.79 -3.43
CA GLY A 54 -17.13 -20.21 -4.49
C GLY A 54 -17.48 -19.13 -5.49
N GLU A 55 -17.28 -17.86 -5.17
CA GLU A 55 -17.61 -16.75 -6.07
C GLU A 55 -16.75 -16.73 -7.34
N TRP A 56 -15.61 -17.40 -7.33
CA TRP A 56 -14.73 -17.53 -8.50
C TRP A 56 -15.44 -18.20 -9.69
N LYS A 57 -16.48 -19.00 -9.44
CA LYS A 57 -17.24 -19.67 -10.48
C LYS A 57 -17.98 -18.69 -11.39
N LYS A 58 -18.28 -17.50 -10.88
CA LYS A 58 -18.96 -16.44 -11.63
C LYS A 58 -18.01 -15.66 -12.53
N ILE A 59 -16.69 -15.85 -12.38
CA ILE A 59 -15.67 -15.14 -13.14
C ILE A 59 -15.32 -15.97 -14.36
N THR A 60 -15.35 -15.33 -15.53
CA THR A 60 -14.94 -15.97 -16.78
C THR A 60 -13.41 -16.04 -16.86
N GLU A 61 -12.89 -17.00 -17.62
CA GLU A 61 -11.45 -17.09 -17.85
C GLU A 61 -10.91 -15.83 -18.53
N GLY A 62 -9.69 -15.41 -18.14
CA GLY A 62 -9.04 -14.23 -18.64
C GLY A 62 -8.94 -13.13 -17.58
N THR A 63 -8.52 -11.97 -18.01
CA THR A 63 -8.34 -10.79 -17.14
C THR A 63 -9.51 -9.82 -17.31
N GLN A 64 -10.11 -9.39 -16.22
CA GLN A 64 -11.21 -8.42 -16.23
C GLN A 64 -11.10 -7.48 -15.04
N ASN A 65 -11.77 -6.33 -15.13
CA ASN A 65 -11.87 -5.39 -14.04
C ASN A 65 -12.70 -6.00 -12.90
N TYR A 66 -12.28 -5.74 -11.66
CA TYR A 66 -12.94 -6.22 -10.47
C TYR A 66 -13.41 -5.03 -9.63
N GLU A 67 -14.68 -5.02 -9.29
CA GLU A 67 -15.25 -3.99 -8.43
C GLU A 67 -15.16 -4.43 -6.97
N VAL A 68 -14.55 -3.57 -6.15
CA VAL A 68 -14.40 -3.78 -4.72
C VAL A 68 -15.41 -2.92 -3.97
N THR A 69 -16.25 -3.56 -3.15
CA THR A 69 -17.27 -2.87 -2.36
C THR A 69 -16.80 -2.47 -0.96
N ALA A 70 -15.60 -2.86 -0.57
CA ALA A 70 -15.05 -2.54 0.74
C ALA A 70 -14.88 -1.03 0.92
N ARG A 71 -15.34 -0.50 2.05
CA ARG A 71 -15.22 0.93 2.37
C ARG A 71 -13.77 1.39 2.46
N SER A 72 -12.88 0.51 2.92
CA SER A 72 -11.45 0.81 3.02
C SER A 72 -10.80 1.09 1.67
N ALA A 73 -11.41 0.66 0.57
CA ALA A 73 -10.92 0.98 -0.79
C ALA A 73 -10.92 2.49 -1.07
N THR A 74 -11.78 3.27 -0.41
CA THR A 74 -11.82 4.72 -0.57
C THR A 74 -10.58 5.41 0.00
N ASN A 75 -9.85 4.74 0.89
CA ASN A 75 -8.61 5.24 1.47
C ASN A 75 -7.37 4.98 0.59
N LEU A 76 -7.54 4.21 -0.47
CA LEU A 76 -6.47 3.94 -1.42
C LEU A 76 -6.34 5.08 -2.43
N PRO A 77 -5.12 5.33 -2.96
CA PRO A 77 -4.94 6.24 -4.07
C PRO A 77 -5.67 5.73 -5.31
N PRO A 78 -5.87 6.58 -6.32
CA PRO A 78 -6.51 6.16 -7.56
C PRO A 78 -5.82 4.96 -8.19
N GLY A 79 -6.61 3.96 -8.57
CA GLY A 79 -6.13 2.72 -9.16
C GLY A 79 -7.29 1.81 -9.51
N LYS A 80 -6.97 0.63 -10.01
CA LYS A 80 -7.95 -0.37 -10.42
C LYS A 80 -7.66 -1.70 -9.77
N PHE A 81 -8.71 -2.47 -9.51
CA PHE A 81 -8.59 -3.88 -9.18
C PHE A 81 -8.88 -4.70 -10.43
N ALA A 82 -8.09 -5.73 -10.64
CA ALA A 82 -8.27 -6.66 -11.75
C ALA A 82 -8.20 -8.10 -11.25
N VAL A 83 -9.04 -8.94 -11.80
CA VAL A 83 -9.03 -10.37 -11.51
C VAL A 83 -8.66 -11.13 -12.75
N THR A 84 -7.77 -12.12 -12.61
CA THR A 84 -7.37 -13.01 -13.68
C THR A 84 -7.67 -14.44 -13.28
N ARG A 85 -8.48 -15.13 -14.07
CA ARG A 85 -8.80 -16.53 -13.87
C ARG A 85 -8.17 -17.39 -14.95
N ASN A 86 -7.36 -18.36 -14.52
CA ASN A 86 -6.85 -19.43 -15.37
C ASN A 86 -7.56 -20.74 -15.00
N ALA A 87 -7.27 -21.79 -15.74
CA ALA A 87 -7.88 -23.11 -15.48
C ALA A 87 -7.59 -23.62 -14.06
N LYS A 88 -6.45 -23.27 -13.48
CA LYS A 88 -5.98 -23.79 -12.17
C LYS A 88 -5.74 -22.73 -11.12
N THR A 89 -5.72 -21.44 -11.49
CA THR A 89 -5.37 -20.36 -10.58
C THR A 89 -6.30 -19.18 -10.70
N LEU A 90 -6.43 -18.44 -9.61
CA LEU A 90 -7.15 -17.18 -9.53
C LEU A 90 -6.23 -16.13 -8.95
N ARG A 91 -6.08 -15.00 -9.63
CA ARG A 91 -5.23 -13.90 -9.21
C ARG A 91 -6.04 -12.61 -9.13
N LEU A 92 -5.93 -11.93 -8.00
CA LEU A 92 -6.51 -10.61 -7.79
C LEU A 92 -5.37 -9.61 -7.62
N GLU A 93 -5.43 -8.51 -8.37
CA GLU A 93 -4.39 -7.49 -8.39
C GLU A 93 -4.97 -6.12 -8.10
N TRP A 94 -4.19 -5.29 -7.41
CA TRP A 94 -4.44 -3.88 -7.28
C TRP A 94 -3.40 -3.13 -8.11
N LEU A 95 -3.88 -2.35 -9.07
CA LEU A 95 -3.06 -1.62 -10.03
C LEU A 95 -3.21 -0.12 -9.77
N PRO A 96 -2.38 0.48 -8.88
CA PRO A 96 -2.44 1.91 -8.64
C PRO A 96 -1.90 2.69 -9.83
N LYS A 97 -2.39 3.93 -10.01
CA LYS A 97 -1.84 4.82 -11.05
C LYS A 97 -0.38 5.16 -10.78
N LYS A 98 0.00 5.26 -9.50
CA LYS A 98 1.37 5.50 -9.05
C LYS A 98 1.70 4.50 -7.95
N GLY A 99 2.85 3.88 -8.04
CA GLY A 99 3.34 2.94 -7.05
C GLY A 99 3.41 1.51 -7.56
N THR A 100 3.77 0.61 -6.68
CA THR A 100 3.96 -0.80 -7.00
C THR A 100 2.62 -1.53 -6.98
N PRO A 101 2.29 -2.30 -8.03
CA PRO A 101 1.11 -3.18 -8.03
C PRO A 101 1.23 -4.24 -6.93
N MET A 102 0.10 -4.60 -6.35
CA MET A 102 0.01 -5.67 -5.37
C MET A 102 -0.92 -6.76 -5.89
N ARG A 103 -0.60 -8.01 -5.60
CA ARG A 103 -1.37 -9.14 -6.07
C ARG A 103 -1.46 -10.27 -5.06
N ARG A 104 -2.54 -11.03 -5.16
CA ARG A 104 -2.75 -12.25 -4.42
C ARG A 104 -3.18 -13.33 -5.40
N GLU A 105 -2.56 -14.50 -5.30
CA GLU A 105 -2.88 -15.63 -6.18
C GLU A 105 -3.15 -16.87 -5.34
N VAL A 106 -4.19 -17.62 -5.73
CA VAL A 106 -4.53 -18.89 -5.09
C VAL A 106 -4.78 -19.94 -6.15
N ALA A 107 -4.53 -21.20 -5.79
CA ALA A 107 -4.88 -22.33 -6.63
C ALA A 107 -6.38 -22.60 -6.51
N LEU A 108 -7.03 -22.85 -7.63
CA LEU A 108 -8.43 -23.27 -7.66
C LEU A 108 -8.57 -24.74 -7.30
N PRO A 109 -9.62 -25.12 -6.58
CA PRO A 109 -9.89 -26.53 -6.28
C PRO A 109 -10.20 -27.36 -7.50
#